data_77764759521f82bccbaffadca602c618
#
_entry.id   77764759521f82bccbaffadca602c618
#
_cell.length_a   1.000
_cell.length_b   1.000
_cell.length_c   1.000
_cell.angle_alpha   90.00
_cell.angle_beta   90.00
_cell.angle_gamma   90.00
#
_symmetry.space_group_name_H-M   'P 1'
#
loop_
_entity.id
_entity.type
_entity.pdbx_description
1 polymer ?
#
loop_
_entity_poly.entity_id
_entity_poly.type
_entity_poly.pdbx_seq_one_letter_code
_entity_poly.pdbx_strand_id
1 'polypeptide(L)'
;MLNNPLIKFNRNPLKKVCEQEIPPIGFVQEKPYKIICDNEEINLKQKWKYRLGAPMPPAPEMMFFWYKPVCLYNAMIAPLQNYSIRGVLWYQGESNVSRRNEYVALLSAMIADWRRTFNQPGLPFHIVELANFLSKDNIEDRKAWAEMRQEQAKAAAFNSNTYLIRNSDLGEWNDIHPLDKKTLGKRAAESVLNSTKQ
;
A
#
# COMPACT_ATOMS: atom_id res chain seq x y z
N MET A 1 -19.52 0.99 3.35
CA MET A 1 -19.58 2.42 3.73
C MET A 1 -19.17 3.23 2.53
N LEU A 2 -20.06 4.05 1.99
CA LEU A 2 -19.73 4.94 0.88
C LEU A 2 -18.80 6.02 1.43
N ASN A 3 -17.53 5.97 1.07
CA ASN A 3 -16.62 7.10 1.29
C ASN A 3 -17.14 8.28 0.48
N ASN A 4 -17.92 9.15 1.11
CA ASN A 4 -18.36 10.39 0.50
C ASN A 4 -17.24 11.42 0.65
N PRO A 5 -16.50 11.77 -0.42
CA PRO A 5 -15.39 12.72 -0.34
C PRO A 5 -15.84 14.16 -0.05
N LEU A 6 -17.13 14.43 -0.03
CA LEU A 6 -17.67 15.75 0.29
C LEU A 6 -17.72 16.04 1.78
N ILE A 7 -17.46 15.07 2.65
CA ILE A 7 -17.31 15.29 4.08
C ILE A 7 -15.85 15.58 4.39
N LYS A 8 -15.31 16.65 3.82
CA LYS A 8 -14.15 17.32 4.40
C LYS A 8 -14.65 18.15 5.56
N PHE A 9 -14.47 17.66 6.77
CA PHE A 9 -14.68 18.45 7.95
C PHE A 9 -13.85 19.74 7.84
N ASN A 10 -14.51 20.88 7.70
CA ASN A 10 -13.85 22.16 7.76
C ASN A 10 -13.32 22.30 9.19
N ARG A 11 -12.00 22.34 9.35
CA ARG A 11 -11.32 22.44 10.65
C ARG A 11 -11.56 23.79 11.37
N ASN A 12 -12.29 24.70 10.75
CA ASN A 12 -12.60 25.99 11.33
C ASN A 12 -14.11 26.15 11.56
N PRO A 13 -14.62 25.87 12.78
CA PRO A 13 -16.05 25.91 13.08
C PRO A 13 -16.65 27.32 13.03
N LEU A 14 -15.83 28.36 12.94
CA LEU A 14 -16.29 29.76 12.94
C LEU A 14 -16.32 30.37 11.54
N LYS A 15 -15.78 29.75 10.53
CA LYS A 15 -16.01 30.22 9.17
C LYS A 15 -17.39 29.75 8.73
N LYS A 16 -18.33 30.70 8.56
CA LYS A 16 -19.48 30.53 7.71
C LYS A 16 -19.11 29.59 6.59
N VAL A 17 -19.82 28.49 6.49
CA VAL A 17 -19.67 27.58 5.35
C VAL A 17 -19.94 28.45 4.15
N CYS A 18 -18.91 28.96 3.54
CA CYS A 18 -19.03 29.62 2.26
C CYS A 18 -19.59 28.56 1.32
N GLU A 19 -20.57 28.92 0.57
CA GLU A 19 -21.05 28.24 -0.62
C GLU A 19 -19.93 28.22 -1.69
N GLN A 20 -18.78 27.71 -1.33
CA GLN A 20 -17.79 27.35 -2.30
C GLN A 20 -18.25 26.03 -2.90
N GLU A 21 -18.62 26.07 -4.15
CA GLU A 21 -18.73 24.91 -5.00
C GLU A 21 -17.38 24.17 -4.93
N ILE A 22 -17.28 23.27 -3.98
CA ILE A 22 -16.15 22.32 -3.93
C ILE A 22 -16.41 21.39 -5.09
N PRO A 23 -15.56 21.33 -6.12
CA PRO A 23 -15.73 20.37 -7.17
C PRO A 23 -15.86 18.98 -6.53
N PRO A 24 -16.78 18.14 -6.99
CA PRO A 24 -17.06 16.85 -6.38
C PRO A 24 -15.81 15.96 -6.50
N ILE A 25 -14.97 16.00 -5.47
CA ILE A 25 -13.83 15.11 -5.36
C ILE A 25 -14.40 13.71 -5.14
N GLY A 26 -14.33 12.86 -6.14
CA GLY A 26 -14.78 11.46 -6.09
C GLY A 26 -15.96 11.13 -7.01
N PHE A 27 -16.61 12.10 -7.60
CA PHE A 27 -17.59 11.84 -8.67
C PHE A 27 -16.96 12.17 -10.02
N VAL A 28 -16.86 11.18 -10.89
CA VAL A 28 -16.50 11.41 -12.29
C VAL A 28 -17.71 12.02 -12.99
N GLN A 29 -17.55 13.16 -13.64
CA GLN A 29 -18.66 13.94 -14.19
C GLN A 29 -19.55 13.15 -15.17
N GLU A 30 -18.92 12.29 -15.98
CA GLU A 30 -19.57 11.53 -17.04
C GLU A 30 -20.23 10.23 -16.55
N LYS A 31 -19.97 9.81 -15.29
CA LYS A 31 -20.56 8.57 -14.76
C LYS A 31 -21.87 8.83 -14.02
N PRO A 32 -22.89 8.00 -14.20
CA PRO A 32 -24.11 8.10 -13.42
C PRO A 32 -23.86 7.60 -11.99
N TYR A 33 -24.22 8.43 -11.02
CA TYR A 33 -24.26 8.03 -9.59
C TYR A 33 -25.71 8.12 -9.15
N LYS A 34 -26.36 6.97 -9.04
CA LYS A 34 -27.78 6.90 -8.75
C LYS A 34 -28.12 5.67 -7.94
N ILE A 35 -29.17 5.77 -7.13
CA ILE A 35 -29.83 4.64 -6.50
C ILE A 35 -31.12 4.38 -7.29
N ILE A 36 -31.35 3.14 -7.67
CA ILE A 36 -32.59 2.69 -8.29
C ILE A 36 -33.27 1.77 -7.27
N CYS A 37 -34.50 2.13 -6.89
CA CYS A 37 -35.32 1.33 -6.02
C CYS A 37 -36.70 1.21 -6.68
N ASP A 38 -37.12 0.00 -7.00
CA ASP A 38 -38.30 -0.27 -7.81
C ASP A 38 -38.26 0.50 -9.13
N ASN A 39 -39.16 1.48 -9.33
CA ASN A 39 -39.20 2.33 -10.52
C ASN A 39 -38.72 3.78 -10.24
N GLU A 40 -38.18 4.04 -9.07
CA GLU A 40 -37.67 5.37 -8.72
C GLU A 40 -36.14 5.44 -8.83
N GLU A 41 -35.68 6.57 -9.38
CA GLU A 41 -34.29 6.87 -9.55
C GLU A 41 -33.88 8.10 -8.72
N ILE A 42 -32.93 7.94 -7.82
CA ILE A 42 -32.38 9.03 -7.01
C ILE A 42 -30.97 9.36 -7.52
N ASN A 43 -30.82 10.55 -8.11
CA ASN A 43 -29.53 11.03 -8.55
C ASN A 43 -28.69 11.52 -7.36
N LEU A 44 -27.51 10.94 -7.20
CA LEU A 44 -26.60 11.25 -6.07
C LEU A 44 -25.58 12.36 -6.38
N LYS A 45 -25.55 12.91 -7.57
CA LYS A 45 -24.60 13.98 -7.93
C LYS A 45 -24.95 15.36 -7.38
N GLN A 46 -26.17 15.57 -6.97
CA GLN A 46 -26.69 16.90 -6.59
C GLN A 46 -27.48 16.85 -5.29
N LYS A 47 -27.63 18.03 -4.67
CA LYS A 47 -28.52 18.25 -3.51
C LYS A 47 -28.13 17.52 -2.23
N TRP A 48 -26.85 17.26 -2.02
CA TRP A 48 -26.39 16.76 -0.73
C TRP A 48 -26.52 17.85 0.35
N LYS A 49 -27.12 17.47 1.48
CA LYS A 49 -27.16 18.30 2.68
C LYS A 49 -26.20 17.68 3.68
N TYR A 50 -25.45 18.50 4.38
CA TYR A 50 -24.64 18.06 5.48
C TYR A 50 -25.05 18.78 6.77
N ARG A 51 -24.82 18.14 7.86
CA ARG A 51 -24.99 18.72 9.20
C ARG A 51 -23.69 18.53 9.97
N LEU A 52 -23.24 19.62 10.61
CA LEU A 52 -22.13 19.52 11.54
C LEU A 52 -22.56 18.64 12.72
N GLY A 53 -21.74 17.64 13.06
CA GLY A 53 -21.91 16.83 14.25
C GLY A 53 -21.49 17.61 15.52
N ALA A 54 -20.80 16.94 16.41
CA ALA A 54 -20.22 17.61 17.58
C ALA A 54 -19.07 18.55 17.15
N PRO A 55 -19.02 19.79 17.64
CA PRO A 55 -17.85 20.63 17.45
C PRO A 55 -16.66 19.98 18.18
N MET A 56 -15.58 19.78 17.44
CA MET A 56 -14.34 19.23 17.99
C MET A 56 -13.21 20.24 17.82
N PRO A 57 -12.29 20.32 18.77
CA PRO A 57 -11.09 21.14 18.59
C PRO A 57 -10.31 20.64 17.35
N PRO A 58 -9.52 21.52 16.73
CA PRO A 58 -8.65 21.08 15.64
C PRO A 58 -7.77 19.92 16.08
N ALA A 59 -7.69 18.88 15.26
CA ALA A 59 -6.74 17.82 15.53
C ALA A 59 -5.31 18.40 15.56
N PRO A 60 -4.46 17.95 16.49
CA PRO A 60 -3.06 18.36 16.49
C PRO A 60 -2.40 17.95 15.15
N GLU A 61 -1.30 18.62 14.83
CA GLU A 61 -0.53 18.23 13.65
C GLU A 61 -0.20 16.73 13.67
N MET A 62 -0.43 16.10 12.54
CA MET A 62 -0.17 14.67 12.41
C MET A 62 1.34 14.43 12.42
N MET A 63 1.84 13.82 13.48
CA MET A 63 3.23 13.37 13.55
C MET A 63 3.33 11.96 12.95
N PHE A 64 4.09 11.83 11.86
CA PHE A 64 4.34 10.56 11.21
C PHE A 64 5.55 9.88 11.86
N PHE A 65 5.34 9.21 12.98
CA PHE A 65 6.40 8.52 13.73
C PHE A 65 7.16 7.49 12.89
N TRP A 66 6.50 6.87 11.93
CA TRP A 66 7.10 5.87 11.03
C TRP A 66 8.14 6.44 10.06
N TYR A 67 8.18 7.76 9.86
CA TYR A 67 9.24 8.41 9.09
C TYR A 67 10.46 8.77 9.93
N LYS A 68 10.39 8.63 11.27
CA LYS A 68 11.56 8.86 12.10
C LYS A 68 12.48 7.63 12.06
N PRO A 69 13.80 7.84 11.99
CA PRO A 69 14.76 6.74 12.00
C PRO A 69 14.53 5.79 13.16
N VAL A 70 14.66 4.51 12.89
CA VAL A 70 14.53 3.36 13.81
C VAL A 70 13.20 3.21 14.56
N CYS A 71 12.24 4.12 14.42
CA CYS A 71 10.97 4.03 15.17
C CYS A 71 10.21 2.74 14.87
N LEU A 72 10.06 2.38 13.58
CA LEU A 72 9.39 1.13 13.20
C LEU A 72 10.15 -0.09 13.68
N TYR A 73 11.48 -0.09 13.56
CA TYR A 73 12.31 -1.18 14.05
C TYR A 73 12.13 -1.38 15.55
N ASN A 74 12.29 -0.32 16.35
CA ASN A 74 12.18 -0.40 17.80
C ASN A 74 10.80 -0.83 18.28
N ALA A 75 9.74 -0.38 17.60
CA ALA A 75 8.36 -0.68 18.00
C ALA A 75 7.85 -2.04 17.51
N MET A 76 8.31 -2.51 16.36
CA MET A 76 7.68 -3.64 15.67
C MET A 76 8.63 -4.84 15.46
N ILE A 77 9.92 -4.63 15.32
CA ILE A 77 10.87 -5.70 15.03
C ILE A 77 11.66 -6.09 16.28
N ALA A 78 12.26 -5.11 16.98
CA ALA A 78 13.07 -5.39 18.17
C ALA A 78 12.33 -6.21 19.25
N PRO A 79 11.06 -5.99 19.55
CA PRO A 79 10.33 -6.82 20.52
C PRO A 79 10.17 -8.29 20.11
N LEU A 80 10.33 -8.60 18.81
CA LEU A 80 10.17 -9.96 18.28
C LEU A 80 11.46 -10.76 18.24
N GLN A 81 12.60 -10.17 18.58
CA GLN A 81 13.92 -10.80 18.44
C GLN A 81 14.09 -12.13 19.21
N ASN A 82 13.29 -12.34 20.26
CA ASN A 82 13.29 -13.57 21.05
C ASN A 82 12.43 -14.70 20.47
N TYR A 83 11.68 -14.42 19.40
CA TYR A 83 10.88 -15.44 18.73
C TYR A 83 11.68 -16.10 17.61
N SER A 84 11.59 -17.42 17.52
CA SER A 84 12.05 -18.13 16.34
C SER A 84 11.05 -17.97 15.21
N ILE A 85 11.49 -17.43 14.07
CA ILE A 85 10.66 -17.28 12.88
C ILE A 85 11.15 -18.22 11.77
N ARG A 86 10.23 -18.70 10.94
CA ARG A 86 10.56 -19.66 9.85
C ARG A 86 11.00 -18.96 8.57
N GLY A 87 10.69 -17.70 8.42
CA GLY A 87 10.99 -16.92 7.24
C GLY A 87 10.25 -15.59 7.25
N VAL A 88 10.53 -14.77 6.26
CA VAL A 88 9.92 -13.46 6.08
C VAL A 88 9.23 -13.42 4.73
N LEU A 89 7.94 -13.07 4.71
CA LEU A 89 7.21 -12.71 3.51
C LEU A 89 7.22 -11.19 3.39
N TRP A 90 8.00 -10.68 2.41
CA TRP A 90 8.19 -9.24 2.22
C TRP A 90 7.37 -8.74 1.04
N TYR A 91 6.32 -7.98 1.32
CA TYR A 91 5.48 -7.36 0.30
C TYR A 91 5.46 -5.84 0.50
N GLN A 92 6.36 -5.16 -0.17
CA GLN A 92 6.58 -3.72 -0.07
C GLN A 92 7.38 -3.23 -1.28
N GLY A 93 7.29 -1.94 -1.61
CA GLY A 93 8.12 -1.33 -2.64
C GLY A 93 7.48 -0.10 -3.29
N GLU A 94 6.20 0.11 -3.09
CA GLU A 94 5.39 1.13 -3.74
C GLU A 94 5.96 2.54 -3.53
N SER A 95 6.27 2.87 -2.29
CA SER A 95 6.86 4.17 -1.93
C SER A 95 8.33 4.32 -2.36
N ASN A 96 8.97 3.24 -2.78
CA ASN A 96 10.35 3.26 -3.27
C ASN A 96 10.46 3.43 -4.79
N VAL A 97 9.35 3.43 -5.53
CA VAL A 97 9.35 3.52 -7.00
C VAL A 97 10.12 4.74 -7.51
N SER A 98 9.97 5.90 -6.86
CA SER A 98 10.70 7.12 -7.21
C SER A 98 12.20 7.05 -6.90
N ARG A 99 12.62 6.14 -6.01
CA ARG A 99 14.01 5.94 -5.57
C ARG A 99 14.47 4.49 -5.75
N ARG A 100 13.94 3.82 -6.77
CA ARG A 100 14.13 2.38 -7.02
C ARG A 100 15.59 1.94 -7.19
N ASN A 101 16.45 2.85 -7.65
CA ASN A 101 17.88 2.62 -7.78
C ASN A 101 18.60 2.32 -6.46
N GLU A 102 18.02 2.69 -5.33
CA GLU A 102 18.54 2.41 -3.99
C GLU A 102 18.00 1.10 -3.42
N TYR A 103 16.97 0.52 -4.02
CA TYR A 103 16.17 -0.55 -3.42
C TYR A 103 16.97 -1.82 -3.13
N VAL A 104 17.81 -2.26 -4.07
CA VAL A 104 18.64 -3.46 -3.86
C VAL A 104 19.53 -3.30 -2.65
N ALA A 105 20.22 -2.15 -2.52
CA ALA A 105 21.10 -1.89 -1.39
C ALA A 105 20.36 -1.83 -0.05
N LEU A 106 19.22 -1.10 -0.03
CA LEU A 106 18.41 -0.93 1.18
C LEU A 106 17.79 -2.26 1.63
N LEU A 107 17.23 -3.02 0.71
CA LEU A 107 16.62 -4.32 1.03
C LEU A 107 17.66 -5.33 1.47
N SER A 108 18.83 -5.36 0.83
CA SER A 108 19.93 -6.24 1.23
C SER A 108 20.45 -5.90 2.62
N ALA A 109 20.58 -4.61 2.95
CA ALA A 109 20.97 -4.17 4.28
C ALA A 109 19.94 -4.60 5.35
N MET A 110 18.63 -4.46 5.04
CA MET A 110 17.55 -4.89 5.93
C MET A 110 17.56 -6.42 6.12
N ILE A 111 17.74 -7.20 5.06
CA ILE A 111 17.83 -8.66 5.13
C ILE A 111 18.98 -9.08 6.05
N ALA A 112 20.15 -8.48 5.85
CA ALA A 112 21.33 -8.77 6.69
C ALA A 112 21.09 -8.39 8.15
N ASP A 113 20.45 -7.25 8.39
CA ASP A 113 20.13 -6.78 9.73
C ASP A 113 19.13 -7.69 10.44
N TRP A 114 18.06 -8.09 9.77
CA TRP A 114 17.06 -8.99 10.36
C TRP A 114 17.63 -10.39 10.62
N ARG A 115 18.47 -10.93 9.73
CA ARG A 115 19.19 -12.19 9.97
C ARG A 115 20.04 -12.14 11.24
N ARG A 116 20.69 -11.02 11.49
CA ARG A 116 21.44 -10.77 12.71
C ARG A 116 20.53 -10.62 13.93
N THR A 117 19.47 -9.82 13.82
CA THR A 117 18.50 -9.57 14.90
C THR A 117 17.84 -10.86 15.40
N PHE A 118 17.45 -11.75 14.50
CA PHE A 118 16.84 -13.03 14.84
C PHE A 118 17.86 -14.16 15.08
N ASN A 119 19.14 -13.86 15.03
CA ASN A 119 20.25 -14.84 15.14
C ASN A 119 20.07 -16.04 14.18
N GLN A 120 19.63 -15.77 12.97
CA GLN A 120 19.37 -16.77 11.93
C GLN A 120 20.03 -16.34 10.61
N PRO A 121 21.33 -16.63 10.39
CA PRO A 121 22.07 -16.21 9.19
C PRO A 121 21.44 -16.69 7.87
N GLY A 122 20.77 -17.83 7.92
CA GLY A 122 20.09 -18.45 6.80
C GLY A 122 18.58 -18.14 6.72
N LEU A 123 18.05 -17.18 7.48
CA LEU A 123 16.63 -16.84 7.48
C LEU A 123 16.13 -16.57 6.05
N PRO A 124 15.17 -17.37 5.52
CA PRO A 124 14.67 -17.19 4.18
C PRO A 124 13.80 -15.94 4.06
N PHE A 125 13.96 -15.23 2.95
CA PHE A 125 13.11 -14.11 2.55
C PHE A 125 12.36 -14.43 1.26
N HIS A 126 11.07 -14.20 1.25
CA HIS A 126 10.20 -14.35 0.10
C HIS A 126 9.69 -12.97 -0.30
N ILE A 127 10.28 -12.41 -1.36
CA ILE A 127 9.98 -11.05 -1.84
C ILE A 127 8.81 -11.14 -2.81
N VAL A 128 7.72 -10.48 -2.49
CA VAL A 128 6.57 -10.36 -3.39
C VAL A 128 6.83 -9.21 -4.36
N GLU A 129 6.84 -9.51 -5.64
CA GLU A 129 6.91 -8.53 -6.71
C GLU A 129 5.70 -7.58 -6.65
N LEU A 130 5.88 -6.30 -6.95
CA LEU A 130 4.77 -5.36 -7.05
C LEU A 130 3.76 -5.81 -8.09
N ALA A 131 2.49 -5.77 -7.71
CA ALA A 131 1.38 -6.11 -8.60
C ALA A 131 1.23 -5.12 -9.75
N ASN A 132 0.34 -5.42 -10.68
CA ASN A 132 -0.03 -4.46 -11.70
C ASN A 132 -0.73 -3.24 -11.08
N PHE A 133 -0.40 -2.06 -11.60
CA PHE A 133 -0.97 -0.78 -11.15
C PHE A 133 -0.74 0.28 -12.24
N LEU A 134 -1.55 1.34 -12.22
CA LEU A 134 -1.53 2.48 -13.12
C LEU A 134 -2.15 2.23 -14.50
N SER A 135 -2.84 3.25 -14.99
CA SER A 135 -3.50 3.21 -16.28
C SER A 135 -2.50 3.12 -17.44
N LYS A 136 -2.96 2.64 -18.60
CA LYS A 136 -2.13 2.51 -19.81
C LYS A 136 -1.61 3.86 -20.30
N ASP A 137 -2.31 4.94 -19.99
CA ASP A 137 -1.97 6.29 -20.41
C ASP A 137 -0.86 6.92 -19.57
N ASN A 138 -0.59 6.35 -18.38
CA ASN A 138 0.49 6.80 -17.50
C ASN A 138 1.81 6.06 -17.80
N ILE A 139 2.43 6.39 -18.93
CA ILE A 139 3.57 5.65 -19.49
C ILE A 139 4.80 5.72 -18.57
N GLU A 140 5.15 6.90 -18.09
CA GLU A 140 6.37 7.11 -17.28
C GLU A 140 6.30 6.42 -15.92
N ASP A 141 5.19 6.58 -15.21
CA ASP A 141 5.05 5.93 -13.90
C ASP A 141 4.92 4.40 -14.02
N ARG A 142 4.29 3.91 -15.09
CA ARG A 142 4.27 2.46 -15.39
C ARG A 142 5.65 1.92 -15.68
N LYS A 143 6.48 2.67 -16.40
CA LYS A 143 7.88 2.31 -16.64
C LYS A 143 8.64 2.24 -15.33
N ALA A 144 8.55 3.30 -14.50
CA ALA A 144 9.17 3.33 -13.18
C ALA A 144 8.70 2.15 -12.28
N TRP A 145 7.42 1.80 -12.37
CA TRP A 145 6.85 0.65 -11.66
C TRP A 145 7.40 -0.68 -12.15
N ALA A 146 7.56 -0.84 -13.46
CA ALA A 146 8.17 -2.03 -14.04
C ALA A 146 9.67 -2.16 -13.70
N GLU A 147 10.39 -1.04 -13.69
CA GLU A 147 11.80 -0.99 -13.26
C GLU A 147 11.93 -1.36 -11.77
N MET A 148 11.00 -0.91 -10.92
CA MET A 148 10.99 -1.31 -9.51
C MET A 148 10.85 -2.83 -9.34
N ARG A 149 10.02 -3.50 -10.13
CA ARG A 149 9.93 -4.98 -10.15
C ARG A 149 11.25 -5.64 -10.54
N GLN A 150 12.00 -5.04 -11.46
CA GLN A 150 13.34 -5.51 -11.81
C GLN A 150 14.30 -5.38 -10.63
N GLU A 151 14.24 -4.28 -9.88
CA GLU A 151 15.07 -4.13 -8.67
C GLU A 151 14.70 -5.13 -7.59
N GLN A 152 13.42 -5.47 -7.43
CA GLN A 152 12.99 -6.55 -6.53
C GLN A 152 13.55 -7.90 -6.98
N ALA A 153 13.54 -8.21 -8.26
CA ALA A 153 14.12 -9.43 -8.79
C ALA A 153 15.65 -9.47 -8.61
N LYS A 154 16.35 -8.35 -8.83
CA LYS A 154 17.80 -8.23 -8.55
C LYS A 154 18.11 -8.44 -7.08
N ALA A 155 17.33 -7.85 -6.18
CA ALA A 155 17.52 -8.04 -4.73
C ALA A 155 17.34 -9.51 -4.32
N ALA A 156 16.36 -10.20 -4.90
CA ALA A 156 16.17 -11.63 -4.66
C ALA A 156 17.34 -12.47 -5.17
N ALA A 157 17.87 -12.15 -6.34
CA ALA A 157 19.01 -12.88 -6.92
C ALA A 157 20.35 -12.57 -6.20
N PHE A 158 20.50 -11.35 -5.67
CA PHE A 158 21.72 -10.90 -5.01
C PHE A 158 21.91 -11.53 -3.63
N ASN A 159 20.83 -11.77 -2.90
CA ASN A 159 20.88 -12.27 -1.53
C ASN A 159 20.66 -13.80 -1.51
N SER A 160 21.52 -14.53 -0.80
CA SER A 160 21.31 -15.97 -0.56
C SER A 160 19.99 -16.22 0.17
N ASN A 161 19.38 -17.41 0.02
CA ASN A 161 18.11 -17.77 0.68
C ASN A 161 17.02 -16.71 0.52
N THR A 162 16.93 -16.12 -0.68
CA THR A 162 15.96 -15.08 -0.99
C THR A 162 15.26 -15.43 -2.30
N TYR A 163 13.95 -15.44 -2.28
CA TYR A 163 13.11 -15.99 -3.35
C TYR A 163 12.14 -14.91 -3.84
N LEU A 164 11.96 -14.82 -5.16
CA LEU A 164 11.01 -13.90 -5.77
C LEU A 164 9.66 -14.58 -6.00
N ILE A 165 8.59 -13.98 -5.53
CA ILE A 165 7.21 -14.38 -5.83
C ILE A 165 6.67 -13.46 -6.90
N ARG A 166 6.40 -13.98 -8.09
CA ARG A 166 5.83 -13.22 -9.20
C ARG A 166 4.41 -12.77 -8.88
N ASN A 167 4.12 -11.51 -9.15
CA ASN A 167 2.84 -10.88 -8.83
C ASN A 167 2.40 -9.82 -9.86
N SER A 168 3.19 -9.60 -10.91
CA SER A 168 2.94 -8.56 -11.91
C SER A 168 1.71 -8.79 -12.79
N ASP A 169 1.16 -9.99 -12.81
CA ASP A 169 -0.07 -10.37 -13.51
C ASP A 169 -1.33 -10.20 -12.66
N LEU A 170 -1.17 -9.91 -11.37
CA LEU A 170 -2.26 -9.60 -10.46
C LEU A 170 -2.38 -8.09 -10.25
N GLY A 171 -3.56 -7.66 -9.82
CA GLY A 171 -3.81 -6.26 -9.50
C GLY A 171 -4.54 -5.49 -10.59
N GLU A 172 -5.14 -4.41 -10.16
CA GLU A 172 -6.01 -3.54 -10.94
C GLU A 172 -5.26 -2.25 -11.27
N TRP A 173 -5.53 -1.69 -12.45
CA TRP A 173 -4.85 -0.46 -12.89
C TRP A 173 -5.12 0.77 -11.99
N ASN A 174 -6.24 0.77 -11.27
CA ASN A 174 -6.75 1.88 -10.46
C ASN A 174 -6.71 1.62 -8.95
N ASP A 175 -6.20 0.47 -8.52
CA ASP A 175 -6.04 0.15 -7.10
C ASP A 175 -4.63 -0.42 -6.86
N ILE A 176 -3.90 0.22 -5.97
CA ILE A 176 -2.57 -0.22 -5.53
C ILE A 176 -2.62 -1.49 -4.66
N HIS A 177 -3.83 -1.87 -4.18
CA HIS A 177 -4.08 -3.02 -3.33
C HIS A 177 -4.81 -4.12 -4.11
N PRO A 178 -4.08 -5.06 -4.73
CA PRO A 178 -4.69 -6.12 -5.54
C PRO A 178 -5.79 -6.89 -4.80
N LEU A 179 -6.89 -7.15 -5.46
CA LEU A 179 -8.02 -7.89 -4.89
C LEU A 179 -7.76 -9.40 -4.82
N ASP A 180 -7.02 -9.97 -5.78
CA ASP A 180 -6.73 -11.42 -5.81
C ASP A 180 -5.64 -11.82 -4.81
N LYS A 181 -5.99 -11.75 -3.54
CA LYS A 181 -5.12 -12.22 -2.43
C LYS A 181 -5.01 -13.74 -2.38
N LYS A 182 -5.97 -14.47 -2.96
CA LYS A 182 -5.97 -15.94 -2.95
C LYS A 182 -4.86 -16.50 -3.82
N THR A 183 -4.70 -15.99 -5.05
CA THR A 183 -3.64 -16.42 -5.95
C THR A 183 -2.27 -16.04 -5.38
N LEU A 184 -2.11 -14.83 -4.88
CA LEU A 184 -0.88 -14.43 -4.21
C LEU A 184 -0.55 -15.34 -3.02
N GLY A 185 -1.54 -15.64 -2.16
CA GLY A 185 -1.34 -16.53 -1.01
C GLY A 185 -0.88 -17.94 -1.41
N LYS A 186 -1.42 -18.50 -2.49
CA LYS A 186 -0.95 -19.78 -3.04
C LYS A 186 0.50 -19.73 -3.51
N ARG A 187 0.87 -18.72 -4.29
CA ARG A 187 2.26 -18.51 -4.75
C ARG A 187 3.24 -18.35 -3.58
N ALA A 188 2.82 -17.63 -2.54
CA ALA A 188 3.62 -17.46 -1.33
C ALA A 188 3.82 -18.81 -0.62
N ALA A 189 2.77 -19.61 -0.46
CA ALA A 189 2.86 -20.92 0.14
C ALA A 189 3.76 -21.87 -0.68
N GLU A 190 3.63 -21.89 -1.99
CA GLU A 190 4.49 -22.68 -2.90
C GLU A 190 5.96 -22.27 -2.78
N SER A 191 6.25 -20.97 -2.72
CA SER A 191 7.60 -20.45 -2.54
C SER A 191 8.21 -20.92 -1.21
N VAL A 192 7.45 -20.86 -0.12
CA VAL A 192 7.89 -21.33 1.20
C VAL A 192 8.11 -22.85 1.20
N LEU A 193 7.18 -23.63 0.66
CA LEU A 193 7.31 -25.09 0.60
C LEU A 193 8.51 -25.55 -0.25
N ASN A 194 8.81 -24.85 -1.33
CA ASN A 194 9.95 -25.18 -2.19
C ASN A 194 11.29 -24.81 -1.53
N SER A 195 11.35 -23.72 -0.78
CA SER A 195 12.56 -23.32 -0.07
C SER A 195 12.93 -24.26 1.09
N THR A 196 11.95 -24.99 1.66
CA THR A 196 12.21 -25.96 2.74
C THR A 196 12.68 -27.31 2.27
N LYS A 197 12.68 -27.57 0.96
CA LYS A 197 13.15 -28.83 0.37
C LYS A 197 14.61 -28.80 -0.07
N GLN A 198 15.22 -27.64 -0.04
CA GLN A 198 16.64 -27.42 -0.33
C GLN A 198 17.46 -27.42 0.95
#